data_0ac8eb8a9cbd040ca39ccf734f0b6b2b
#
_entry.id   0ac8eb8a9cbd040ca39ccf734f0b6b2b
#
_cell.length_a   1.000
_cell.length_b   1.000
_cell.length_c   1.000
_cell.angle_alpha   90.00
_cell.angle_beta   90.00
_cell.angle_gamma   90.00
#
_symmetry.space_group_name_H-M   'P 1'
#
loop_
_entity.id
_entity.type
_entity.pdbx_description
1 polymer ?
#
loop_
_entity_poly.entity_id
_entity_poly.type
_entity_poly.pdbx_seq_one_letter_code
_entity_poly.pdbx_strand_id
1 'polypeptide(L)'
;MRETPVPVTPDARPHLTGTVVHGAGRGHGLGFPTANIAAGPDSPVPPAAVYSGWVVRHRTGAVHPATISVGSNPTFCDTADVHVEAYCHDLDEDVYGERVTVWFAERIRDTVKFPSPAALVRAVREDVRRSEALLASDHGRRVREDALAAHRGTAP
;
A
#
# COMPACT_ATOMS: atom_id res chain seq x y z
N MET A 1 -23.89 -7.69 -8.27
CA MET A 1 -23.39 -7.28 -9.60
C MET A 1 -21.92 -7.59 -9.67
N ARG A 2 -21.54 -8.43 -10.58
CA ARG A 2 -20.12 -8.77 -10.73
C ARG A 2 -19.41 -7.61 -11.42
N GLU A 3 -18.43 -7.02 -10.75
CA GLU A 3 -17.55 -6.12 -11.45
C GLU A 3 -16.77 -6.93 -12.48
N THR A 4 -16.91 -6.53 -13.73
CA THR A 4 -16.07 -7.08 -14.78
C THR A 4 -14.65 -6.65 -14.47
N PRO A 5 -13.69 -7.58 -14.33
CA PRO A 5 -12.32 -7.17 -14.15
C PRO A 5 -11.94 -6.31 -15.36
N VAL A 6 -11.62 -5.06 -15.09
CA VAL A 6 -11.05 -4.20 -16.12
C VAL A 6 -9.76 -4.87 -16.57
N PRO A 7 -9.61 -5.17 -17.85
CA PRO A 7 -8.36 -5.74 -18.32
C PRO A 7 -7.23 -4.78 -17.99
N VAL A 8 -6.35 -5.23 -17.12
CA VAL A 8 -5.18 -4.45 -16.75
C VAL A 8 -4.23 -4.49 -17.94
N THR A 9 -4.25 -3.42 -18.72
CA THR A 9 -3.20 -3.24 -19.72
C THR A 9 -1.88 -3.08 -18.97
N PRO A 10 -0.74 -3.48 -19.54
CA PRO A 10 0.57 -3.32 -18.89
C PRO A 10 0.83 -1.91 -18.39
N ASP A 11 0.24 -0.91 -19.04
CA ASP A 11 0.39 0.50 -18.68
C ASP A 11 -0.58 0.97 -17.60
N ALA A 12 -1.50 0.12 -17.17
CA ALA A 12 -2.59 0.47 -16.25
C ALA A 12 -2.60 -0.38 -14.98
N ARG A 13 -1.43 -0.77 -14.47
CA ARG A 13 -1.34 -1.47 -13.19
C ARG A 13 -1.88 -0.58 -12.07
N PRO A 14 -2.63 -1.15 -11.12
CA PRO A 14 -3.19 -0.36 -10.03
C PRO A 14 -2.09 0.37 -9.25
N HIS A 15 -2.21 1.68 -9.21
CA HIS A 15 -1.33 2.53 -8.41
C HIS A 15 -2.07 3.79 -8.00
N LEU A 16 -1.63 4.41 -6.91
CA LEU A 16 -2.17 5.69 -6.48
C LEU A 16 -1.05 6.58 -5.96
N THR A 17 -1.19 7.87 -6.17
CA THR A 17 -0.25 8.87 -5.69
C THR A 17 -0.93 9.71 -4.61
N GLY A 18 -0.21 9.97 -3.54
CA GLY A 18 -0.72 10.80 -2.46
C GLY A 18 0.41 11.30 -1.57
N THR A 19 0.00 11.98 -0.51
CA THR A 19 0.93 12.52 0.49
C THR A 19 0.84 11.70 1.76
N VAL A 20 1.99 11.43 2.37
CA VAL A 20 2.04 10.73 3.66
C VAL A 20 1.56 11.68 4.75
N VAL A 21 0.53 11.27 5.48
CA VAL A 21 -0.09 12.04 6.55
C VAL A 21 -0.02 11.26 7.86
N HIS A 22 -0.26 11.94 8.97
CA HIS A 22 -0.35 11.27 10.26
C HIS A 22 -1.65 10.46 10.35
N GLY A 23 -1.52 9.23 10.84
CA GLY A 23 -2.64 8.34 11.08
C GLY A 23 -2.82 8.09 12.57
N ALA A 24 -3.52 7.01 12.90
CA ALA A 24 -3.79 6.64 14.29
C ALA A 24 -2.55 6.11 15.04
N GLY A 25 -1.46 5.80 14.36
CA GLY A 25 -0.22 5.35 14.98
C GLY A 25 -0.28 3.94 15.58
N ARG A 26 -1.31 3.18 15.32
CA ARG A 26 -1.52 1.86 15.96
C ARG A 26 -0.43 0.85 15.59
N GLY A 27 -0.05 0.82 14.32
CA GLY A 27 1.01 -0.09 13.86
C GLY A 27 2.38 0.29 14.40
N HIS A 28 2.62 1.59 14.60
CA HIS A 28 3.88 2.09 15.12
C HIS A 28 4.15 1.57 16.53
N GLY A 29 3.13 1.59 17.40
CA GLY A 29 3.24 1.07 18.76
C GLY A 29 3.44 -0.44 18.83
N LEU A 30 3.17 -1.17 17.74
CA LEU A 30 3.32 -2.62 17.65
C LEU A 30 4.58 -3.02 16.88
N GLY A 31 5.44 -2.08 16.50
CA GLY A 31 6.67 -2.34 15.77
C GLY A 31 6.53 -2.38 14.25
N PHE A 32 5.39 -1.94 13.72
CA PHE A 32 5.13 -1.86 12.27
C PHE A 32 4.74 -0.43 11.90
N PRO A 33 5.71 0.49 11.78
CA PRO A 33 5.40 1.87 11.41
C PRO A 33 4.83 1.91 9.99
N THR A 34 3.57 2.31 9.88
CA THR A 34 2.89 2.42 8.60
C THR A 34 2.82 3.88 8.14
N ALA A 35 2.94 4.08 6.84
CA ALA A 35 2.70 5.37 6.21
C ALA A 35 1.22 5.43 5.80
N ASN A 36 0.51 6.42 6.31
CA ASN A 36 -0.88 6.69 5.92
C ASN A 36 -0.85 7.60 4.70
N ILE A 37 -1.49 7.20 3.61
CA ILE A 37 -1.42 7.91 2.36
C ILE A 37 -2.76 8.56 2.05
N ALA A 38 -2.75 9.88 1.97
CA ALA A 38 -3.91 10.68 1.57
C ALA A 38 -3.88 10.83 0.06
N ALA A 39 -4.75 10.08 -0.62
CA ALA A 39 -4.91 10.16 -2.06
C ALA A 39 -5.98 11.21 -2.40
N GLY A 40 -5.87 11.78 -3.60
CA GLY A 40 -6.88 12.72 -4.07
C GLY A 40 -8.24 12.02 -4.26
N PRO A 41 -9.35 12.80 -4.29
CA PRO A 41 -10.70 12.23 -4.36
C PRO A 41 -10.96 11.43 -5.63
N ASP A 42 -10.24 11.71 -6.69
CA ASP A 42 -10.38 11.01 -7.97
C ASP A 42 -9.36 9.87 -8.15
N SER A 43 -8.57 9.58 -7.13
CA SER A 43 -7.56 8.51 -7.21
C SER A 43 -8.23 7.15 -7.22
N PRO A 44 -7.89 6.27 -8.17
CA PRO A 44 -8.40 4.91 -8.15
C PRO A 44 -7.81 4.16 -6.97
N VAL A 45 -8.68 3.61 -6.12
CA VAL A 45 -8.27 2.81 -4.96
C VAL A 45 -8.81 1.39 -5.18
N PRO A 46 -7.97 0.36 -5.05
CA PRO A 46 -8.44 -1.01 -5.19
C PRO A 46 -9.39 -1.38 -4.05
N PRO A 47 -10.14 -2.49 -4.18
CA PRO A 47 -11.04 -2.94 -3.14
C PRO A 47 -10.34 -3.17 -1.79
N ALA A 48 -11.07 -3.01 -0.70
CA ALA A 48 -10.54 -3.21 0.64
C ALA A 48 -9.93 -4.61 0.79
N ALA A 49 -8.66 -4.67 1.11
CA ALA A 49 -7.89 -5.91 1.30
C ALA A 49 -6.47 -5.56 1.75
N VAL A 50 -5.67 -6.58 1.98
CA VAL A 50 -4.24 -6.44 2.19
C VAL A 50 -3.52 -6.89 0.93
N TYR A 51 -2.57 -6.09 0.47
CA TYR A 51 -1.85 -6.28 -0.79
C TYR A 51 -0.34 -6.28 -0.57
N SER A 52 0.37 -6.98 -1.44
CA SER A 52 1.80 -6.74 -1.64
C SER A 52 1.97 -5.60 -2.65
N GLY A 53 3.04 -4.84 -2.53
CA GLY A 53 3.29 -3.77 -3.49
C GLY A 53 4.60 -3.04 -3.26
N TRP A 54 4.76 -1.95 -4.00
CA TRP A 54 5.96 -1.12 -3.95
C TRP A 54 5.56 0.33 -3.69
N VAL A 55 6.35 1.01 -2.89
CA VAL A 55 6.17 2.44 -2.63
C VAL A 55 7.35 3.20 -3.23
N VAL A 56 7.03 4.16 -4.11
CA VAL A 56 8.04 5.02 -4.73
C VAL A 56 8.00 6.37 -4.04
N ARG A 57 9.14 6.79 -3.48
CA ARG A 57 9.28 8.11 -2.88
C ARG A 57 9.68 9.10 -3.97
N HIS A 58 8.86 10.11 -4.19
CA HIS A 58 9.10 11.08 -5.26
C HIS A 58 10.36 11.90 -5.01
N ARG A 59 10.64 12.23 -3.76
CA ARG A 59 11.78 13.06 -3.39
C ARG A 59 13.13 12.42 -3.73
N THR A 60 13.25 11.13 -3.52
CA THR A 60 14.53 10.40 -3.68
C THR A 60 14.55 9.46 -4.87
N GLY A 61 13.38 9.09 -5.40
CA GLY A 61 13.26 8.03 -6.39
C GLY A 61 13.41 6.62 -5.82
N ALA A 62 13.58 6.48 -4.52
CA ALA A 62 13.73 5.17 -3.88
C ALA A 62 12.44 4.38 -3.97
N VAL A 63 12.58 3.07 -4.20
CA VAL A 63 11.45 2.12 -4.26
C VAL A 63 11.59 1.13 -3.11
N HIS A 64 10.53 1.03 -2.32
CA HIS A 64 10.51 0.18 -1.13
C HIS A 64 9.47 -0.93 -1.26
N PRO A 65 9.82 -2.18 -0.91
CA PRO A 65 8.82 -3.24 -0.83
C PRO A 65 7.86 -2.95 0.33
N ALA A 66 6.58 -3.25 0.13
CA ALA A 66 5.58 -2.91 1.12
C ALA A 66 4.46 -3.93 1.23
N THR A 67 3.85 -3.97 2.40
CA THR A 67 2.57 -4.61 2.67
C THR A 67 1.57 -3.47 2.85
N ILE A 68 0.49 -3.48 2.07
CA ILE A 68 -0.42 -2.35 1.94
C ILE A 68 -1.81 -2.77 2.40
N SER A 69 -2.38 -2.02 3.32
CA SER A 69 -3.75 -2.23 3.80
C SER A 69 -4.65 -1.17 3.20
N VAL A 70 -5.70 -1.61 2.52
CA VAL A 70 -6.76 -0.74 2.02
C VAL A 70 -8.03 -1.08 2.78
N GLY A 71 -8.60 -0.11 3.45
CA GLY A 71 -9.80 -0.34 4.22
C GLY A 71 -10.59 0.92 4.45
N SER A 72 -11.83 0.75 4.90
CA SER A 72 -12.67 1.83 5.36
C SER A 72 -12.82 1.74 6.87
N ASN A 73 -12.90 2.89 7.53
CA ASN A 73 -13.18 2.95 8.96
C ASN A 73 -14.57 3.55 9.16
N PRO A 74 -15.63 2.72 9.15
CA PRO A 74 -16.99 3.22 9.24
C PRO A 74 -17.34 3.79 10.61
N THR A 75 -16.44 3.66 11.59
CA THR A 75 -16.72 4.06 12.98
C THR A 75 -16.68 5.57 13.19
N PHE A 76 -16.05 6.33 12.29
CA PHE A 76 -15.78 7.76 12.52
C PHE A 76 -16.40 8.70 11.49
N CYS A 77 -16.94 8.21 10.38
CA CYS A 77 -17.55 9.05 9.36
C CYS A 77 -18.69 8.32 8.66
N ASP A 78 -19.77 9.06 8.39
CA ASP A 78 -20.86 8.59 7.54
C ASP A 78 -20.45 8.43 6.09
N THR A 79 -19.31 9.02 5.71
CA THR A 79 -18.70 8.79 4.42
C THR A 79 -17.63 7.72 4.59
N ALA A 80 -17.66 6.69 3.75
CA ALA A 80 -16.68 5.64 3.74
C ALA A 80 -15.33 6.19 3.24
N ASP A 81 -14.60 6.88 4.10
CA ASP A 81 -13.24 7.29 3.79
C ASP A 81 -12.37 6.05 3.71
N VAL A 82 -11.80 5.83 2.54
CA VAL A 82 -10.90 4.72 2.34
C VAL A 82 -9.52 5.12 2.83
N HIS A 83 -8.97 4.31 3.72
CA HIS A 83 -7.64 4.50 4.27
C HIS A 83 -6.66 3.57 3.57
N VAL A 84 -5.55 4.13 3.12
CA VAL A 84 -4.44 3.36 2.55
C VAL A 84 -3.26 3.51 3.49
N GLU A 85 -2.81 2.38 4.03
CA GLU A 85 -1.65 2.33 4.92
C GLU A 85 -0.61 1.41 4.31
N ALA A 86 0.63 1.86 4.21
CA ALA A 86 1.73 1.06 3.67
C ALA A 86 2.79 0.84 4.74
N TYR A 87 3.09 -0.41 5.03
CA TYR A 87 4.25 -0.79 5.82
C TYR A 87 5.39 -1.11 4.85
N CYS A 88 6.38 -0.22 4.78
CA CYS A 88 7.58 -0.41 3.94
C CYS A 88 8.57 -1.27 4.71
N HIS A 89 8.94 -2.42 4.15
CA HIS A 89 9.71 -3.45 4.87
C HIS A 89 11.14 -3.01 5.23
N ASP A 90 11.74 -2.17 4.39
CA ASP A 90 13.13 -1.75 4.51
C ASP A 90 13.30 -0.25 4.78
N LEU A 91 12.24 0.40 5.21
CA LEU A 91 12.27 1.85 5.45
C LEU A 91 12.33 2.15 6.94
N ASP A 92 13.37 2.88 7.36
CA ASP A 92 13.63 3.24 8.75
C ASP A 92 13.66 4.77 8.94
N GLU A 93 13.01 5.50 8.04
CA GLU A 93 12.94 6.94 8.10
C GLU A 93 11.49 7.41 8.23
N ASP A 94 11.30 8.58 8.85
CA ASP A 94 10.01 9.26 8.84
C ASP A 94 9.81 9.89 7.46
N VAL A 95 8.74 9.47 6.80
CA VAL A 95 8.38 9.96 5.46
C VAL A 95 7.17 10.89 5.48
N TYR A 96 6.77 11.34 6.67
CA TYR A 96 5.65 12.26 6.81
C TYR A 96 5.82 13.50 5.92
N GLY A 97 4.76 13.85 5.22
CA GLY A 97 4.74 15.00 4.32
C GLY A 97 5.29 14.71 2.91
N GLU A 98 5.90 13.55 2.70
CA GLU A 98 6.42 13.20 1.38
C GLU A 98 5.31 12.77 0.43
N ARG A 99 5.52 13.07 -0.85
CA ARG A 99 4.68 12.56 -1.91
C ARG A 99 5.21 11.20 -2.34
N VAL A 100 4.31 10.22 -2.41
CA VAL A 100 4.66 8.84 -2.77
C VAL A 100 3.65 8.29 -3.77
N THR A 101 4.07 7.28 -4.52
CA THR A 101 3.16 6.48 -5.35
C THR A 101 3.20 5.05 -4.86
N VAL A 102 2.02 4.50 -4.58
CA VAL A 102 1.87 3.11 -4.14
C VAL A 102 1.46 2.28 -5.35
N TRP A 103 2.22 1.23 -5.63
CA TRP A 103 1.95 0.27 -6.71
C TRP A 103 1.51 -1.05 -6.10
N PHE A 104 0.30 -1.47 -6.44
CA PHE A 104 -0.27 -2.73 -5.94
C PHE A 104 0.18 -3.89 -6.85
N ALA A 105 0.75 -4.92 -6.27
CA ALA A 105 1.20 -6.09 -7.02
C ALA A 105 0.19 -7.22 -6.95
N GLU A 106 -0.09 -7.76 -5.75
CA GLU A 106 -1.03 -8.85 -5.57
C GLU A 106 -1.82 -8.71 -4.28
N ARG A 107 -3.05 -9.19 -4.31
CA ARG A 107 -3.89 -9.28 -3.13
C ARG A 107 -3.44 -10.46 -2.27
N ILE A 108 -3.32 -10.23 -0.96
CA ILE A 108 -2.90 -11.25 0.00
C ILE A 108 -4.11 -11.87 0.71
N ARG A 109 -4.99 -11.03 1.26
CA ARG A 109 -6.15 -11.48 2.02
C ARG A 109 -7.16 -10.37 2.22
N ASP A 110 -8.35 -10.74 2.67
CA ASP A 110 -9.35 -9.77 3.11
C ASP A 110 -8.91 -9.07 4.38
N THR A 111 -9.42 -7.86 4.60
CA THR A 111 -9.26 -7.18 5.89
C THR A 111 -10.18 -7.86 6.91
N VAL A 112 -9.64 -8.08 8.11
CA VAL A 112 -10.40 -8.69 9.21
C VAL A 112 -10.11 -7.93 10.50
N LYS A 113 -11.03 -8.05 11.46
CA LYS A 113 -10.81 -7.54 12.81
C LYS A 113 -10.11 -8.60 13.64
N PHE A 114 -9.14 -8.18 14.45
CA PHE A 114 -8.39 -9.10 15.28
C PHE A 114 -8.86 -9.01 16.74
N PRO A 115 -8.96 -10.16 17.44
CA PRO A 115 -9.44 -10.19 18.82
C PRO A 115 -8.43 -9.62 19.83
N SER A 116 -7.16 -9.49 19.44
CA SER A 116 -6.12 -9.01 20.34
C SER A 116 -4.96 -8.39 19.55
N PRO A 117 -4.15 -7.52 20.20
CA PRO A 117 -2.92 -7.01 19.57
C PRO A 117 -1.95 -8.13 19.17
N ALA A 118 -1.86 -9.21 19.95
CA ALA A 118 -1.00 -10.35 19.62
C ALA A 118 -1.44 -11.04 18.33
N ALA A 119 -2.75 -11.21 18.12
CA ALA A 119 -3.29 -11.79 16.90
C ALA A 119 -2.98 -10.89 15.69
N LEU A 120 -3.11 -9.58 15.85
CA LEU A 120 -2.77 -8.61 14.80
C LEU A 120 -1.29 -8.71 14.42
N VAL A 121 -0.40 -8.74 15.40
CA VAL A 121 1.05 -8.83 15.17
C VAL A 121 1.39 -10.10 14.38
N ARG A 122 0.81 -11.25 14.76
CA ARG A 122 1.04 -12.50 14.04
C ARG A 122 0.58 -12.42 12.60
N ALA A 123 -0.59 -11.84 12.37
CA ALA A 123 -1.14 -11.70 11.01
C ALA A 123 -0.27 -10.77 10.16
N VAL A 124 0.17 -9.65 10.71
CA VAL A 124 1.02 -8.69 9.98
C VAL A 124 2.37 -9.34 9.62
N ARG A 125 2.97 -10.08 10.54
CA ARG A 125 4.22 -10.80 10.26
C ARG A 125 4.06 -11.80 9.12
N GLU A 126 2.95 -12.53 9.09
CA GLU A 126 2.65 -13.46 8.00
C GLU A 126 2.41 -12.72 6.69
N ASP A 127 1.68 -11.59 6.73
CA ASP A 127 1.45 -10.75 5.56
C ASP A 127 2.78 -10.24 4.98
N VAL A 128 3.71 -9.82 5.83
CA VAL A 128 5.03 -9.34 5.40
C VAL A 128 5.80 -10.47 4.69
N ARG A 129 5.81 -11.67 5.26
CA ARG A 129 6.47 -12.83 4.65
C ARG A 129 5.87 -13.15 3.28
N ARG A 130 4.55 -13.14 3.18
CA ARG A 130 3.86 -13.39 1.91
C ARG A 130 4.15 -12.29 0.89
N SER A 131 4.16 -11.03 1.34
CA SER A 131 4.53 -9.90 0.49
C SER A 131 5.94 -10.06 -0.07
N GLU A 132 6.90 -10.40 0.77
CA GLU A 132 8.30 -10.60 0.34
C GLU A 132 8.39 -11.67 -0.76
N ALA A 133 7.72 -12.80 -0.56
CA ALA A 133 7.71 -13.87 -1.54
C ALA A 133 7.06 -13.45 -2.87
N LEU A 134 5.92 -12.76 -2.79
CA LEU A 134 5.19 -12.28 -3.97
C LEU A 134 5.97 -11.22 -4.73
N LEU A 135 6.65 -10.32 -4.03
CA LEU A 135 7.44 -9.25 -4.65
C LEU A 135 8.74 -9.77 -5.27
N ALA A 136 9.25 -10.90 -4.78
CA ALA A 136 10.41 -11.58 -5.37
C ALA A 136 10.04 -12.41 -6.61
N SER A 137 8.76 -12.63 -6.88
CA SER A 137 8.30 -13.34 -8.07
C SER A 137 8.54 -12.52 -9.34
N ASP A 138 8.41 -13.15 -10.50
CA ASP A 138 8.53 -12.45 -11.78
C ASP A 138 7.51 -11.33 -11.92
N HIS A 139 6.27 -11.57 -11.49
CA HIS A 139 5.22 -10.56 -11.50
C HIS A 139 5.58 -9.38 -10.58
N GLY A 140 6.01 -9.66 -9.35
CA GLY A 140 6.41 -8.62 -8.40
C GLY A 140 7.53 -7.75 -8.93
N ARG A 141 8.52 -8.36 -9.55
CA ARG A 141 9.65 -7.62 -10.17
C ARG A 141 9.21 -6.77 -11.34
N ARG A 142 8.29 -7.27 -12.17
CA ARG A 142 7.73 -6.47 -13.27
C ARG A 142 6.99 -5.24 -12.79
N VAL A 143 6.22 -5.38 -11.70
CA VAL A 143 5.54 -4.23 -11.11
C VAL A 143 6.57 -3.19 -10.63
N ARG A 144 7.67 -3.63 -10.03
CA ARG A 144 8.75 -2.73 -9.62
C ARG A 144 9.35 -1.99 -10.81
N GLU A 145 9.61 -2.70 -11.91
CA GLU A 145 10.14 -2.08 -13.13
C GLU A 145 9.18 -1.03 -13.70
N ASP A 146 7.87 -1.34 -13.71
CA ASP A 146 6.85 -0.39 -14.14
C ASP A 146 6.80 0.85 -13.24
N ALA A 147 6.94 0.65 -11.94
CA ALA A 147 6.97 1.74 -10.97
C ALA A 147 8.17 2.66 -11.20
N LEU A 148 9.34 2.08 -11.43
CA LEU A 148 10.56 2.83 -11.72
C LEU A 148 10.45 3.58 -13.06
N ALA A 149 9.92 2.92 -14.08
CA ALA A 149 9.75 3.54 -15.40
C ALA A 149 8.78 4.72 -15.34
N ALA A 150 7.66 4.56 -14.64
CA ALA A 150 6.68 5.63 -14.47
C ALA A 150 7.27 6.83 -13.71
N HIS A 151 8.05 6.59 -12.68
CA HIS A 151 8.69 7.65 -11.92
C HIS A 151 9.69 8.43 -12.79
N ARG A 152 10.51 7.74 -13.57
CA ARG A 152 11.46 8.38 -14.48
C ARG A 152 10.75 9.21 -15.55
N GLY A 153 9.60 8.73 -16.04
CA GLY A 153 8.81 9.44 -17.04
C GLY A 153 8.15 10.72 -16.52
N THR A 154 7.96 10.83 -15.20
CA THR A 154 7.34 12.00 -14.55
C THR A 154 8.36 12.97 -13.96
N ALA A 155 9.63 12.59 -13.90
CA ALA A 155 10.69 13.47 -13.42
C ALA A 155 10.87 14.64 -14.40
N PRO A 156 10.97 15.89 -13.89
CA PRO A 156 11.21 17.04 -14.76
C PRO A 156 12.59 17.01 -15.42
#